data_0079aa0804fb9fda6ec334827cff69d7
#
_entry.id   0079aa0804fb9fda6ec334827cff69d7
#
_cell.length_a   1.000
_cell.length_b   1.000
_cell.length_c   1.000
_cell.angle_alpha   90.00
_cell.angle_beta   90.00
_cell.angle_gamma   90.00
#
_symmetry.space_group_name_H-M   'P 1'
#
loop_
_entity.id
_entity.type
_entity.pdbx_description
1 polymer ?
#
loop_
_entity_poly.entity_id
_entity_poly.type
_entity_poly.pdbx_seq_one_letter_code
_entity_poly.pdbx_strand_id
1 'polypeptide(L)'
;MLLIAGTLRIPAENIDAVRAAAQAMIAETRKEDGCITYAFAQDLLDPGLIHISETWRDGAALKAHGESAHMAAWRAAAGGLGLGERDLKLYRAVEGQPI
;
A
#
# COMPACT_ATOMS: atom_id res chain seq x y z
N MET A 1 7.71 -11.39 -11.46
CA MET A 1 6.91 -10.29 -10.90
C MET A 1 7.62 -9.62 -9.74
N LEU A 2 7.13 -8.49 -9.33
CA LEU A 2 7.64 -7.79 -8.16
C LEU A 2 6.64 -7.94 -7.00
N LEU A 3 7.18 -8.18 -5.81
CA LEU A 3 6.40 -8.24 -4.58
C LEU A 3 6.90 -7.15 -3.63
N ILE A 4 6.00 -6.35 -3.11
CA ILE A 4 6.32 -5.38 -2.06
C ILE A 4 5.58 -5.84 -0.80
N ALA A 5 6.33 -5.92 0.28
CA ALA A 5 5.77 -6.32 1.57
C ALA A 5 6.43 -5.53 2.70
N GLY A 6 5.67 -5.28 3.72
CA GLY A 6 6.14 -4.58 4.91
C GLY A 6 5.04 -3.84 5.63
N THR A 7 5.41 -2.77 6.29
CA THR A 7 4.50 -2.05 7.19
C THR A 7 4.65 -0.55 7.06
N LEU A 8 3.60 0.16 7.49
CA LEU A 8 3.67 1.58 7.78
C LEU A 8 2.97 1.84 9.12
N ARG A 9 3.27 2.96 9.73
CA ARG A 9 2.64 3.38 10.98
C ARG A 9 1.83 4.65 10.78
N ILE A 10 0.64 4.62 11.38
CA ILE A 10 -0.23 5.80 11.52
C ILE A 10 -0.66 5.82 12.99
N PRO A 11 -0.71 6.99 13.65
CA PRO A 11 -1.24 7.04 15.01
C PRO A 11 -2.61 6.35 15.06
N ALA A 12 -2.80 5.48 16.05
CA ALA A 12 -4.02 4.66 16.15
C ALA A 12 -5.29 5.52 16.15
N GLU A 13 -5.23 6.69 16.79
CA GLU A 13 -6.34 7.65 16.84
C GLU A 13 -6.69 8.26 15.47
N ASN A 14 -5.80 8.16 14.48
CA ASN A 14 -6.00 8.71 13.14
C ASN A 14 -6.40 7.66 12.10
N ILE A 15 -6.47 6.39 12.46
CA ILE A 15 -6.80 5.30 11.53
C ILE A 15 -8.15 5.54 10.85
N ASP A 16 -9.17 5.91 11.62
CA ASP A 16 -10.48 6.16 11.04
C ASP A 16 -10.50 7.36 10.10
N ALA A 17 -9.73 8.42 10.42
CA ALA A 17 -9.62 9.58 9.58
C ALA A 17 -8.91 9.29 8.24
N VAL A 18 -7.93 8.38 8.23
CA VAL A 18 -7.18 8.03 7.03
C VAL A 18 -7.87 6.96 6.18
N ARG A 19 -8.83 6.25 6.76
CA ARG A 19 -9.47 5.08 6.13
C ARG A 19 -10.09 5.40 4.77
N ALA A 20 -10.84 6.49 4.67
CA ALA A 20 -11.50 6.87 3.42
C ALA A 20 -10.49 7.17 2.31
N ALA A 21 -9.42 7.90 2.64
CA ALA A 21 -8.35 8.19 1.69
C ALA A 21 -7.62 6.91 1.24
N ALA A 22 -7.35 6.00 2.17
CA ALA A 22 -6.75 4.71 1.86
C ALA A 22 -7.64 3.86 0.95
N GLN A 23 -8.93 3.78 1.25
CA GLN A 23 -9.90 3.03 0.43
C GLN A 23 -9.98 3.57 -0.99
N ALA A 24 -10.02 4.89 -1.15
CA ALA A 24 -10.05 5.52 -2.48
C ALA A 24 -8.79 5.20 -3.28
N MET A 25 -7.64 5.32 -2.67
CA MET A 25 -6.35 5.02 -3.30
C MET A 25 -6.26 3.54 -3.68
N ILE A 26 -6.60 2.64 -2.78
CA ILE A 26 -6.54 1.19 -3.03
C ILE A 26 -7.48 0.80 -4.18
N ALA A 27 -8.68 1.35 -4.22
CA ALA A 27 -9.64 1.07 -5.29
C ALA A 27 -9.11 1.47 -6.66
N GLU A 28 -8.49 2.65 -6.78
CA GLU A 28 -7.89 3.12 -8.03
C GLU A 28 -6.64 2.30 -8.39
N THR A 29 -5.81 1.96 -7.40
CA THR A 29 -4.63 1.14 -7.61
C THR A 29 -4.97 -0.23 -8.20
N ARG A 30 -6.01 -0.86 -7.69
CA ARG A 30 -6.44 -2.18 -8.17
C ARG A 30 -6.94 -2.18 -9.61
N LYS A 31 -7.24 -1.01 -10.18
CA LYS A 31 -7.60 -0.86 -11.60
C LYS A 31 -6.39 -0.64 -12.50
N GLU A 32 -5.22 -0.38 -11.94
CA GLU A 32 -4.02 -0.09 -12.72
C GLU A 32 -3.58 -1.30 -13.53
N ASP A 33 -3.15 -1.07 -14.77
CA ASP A 33 -2.55 -2.11 -15.59
C ASP A 33 -1.28 -2.61 -14.93
N GLY A 34 -1.16 -3.91 -14.78
CA GLY A 34 -0.01 -4.54 -14.13
C GLY A 34 -0.10 -4.66 -12.62
N CYS A 35 -1.14 -4.13 -11.97
CA CYS A 35 -1.41 -4.42 -10.56
C CYS A 35 -2.02 -5.81 -10.44
N ILE A 36 -1.31 -6.73 -9.77
CA ILE A 36 -1.80 -8.10 -9.55
C ILE A 36 -2.56 -8.16 -8.23
N THR A 37 -1.94 -7.70 -7.13
CA THR A 37 -2.60 -7.57 -5.83
C THR A 37 -2.16 -6.27 -5.17
N TYR A 38 -3.04 -5.73 -4.33
CA TYR A 38 -2.75 -4.53 -3.54
C TYR A 38 -3.64 -4.52 -2.31
N ALA A 39 -3.04 -4.59 -1.13
CA ALA A 39 -3.79 -4.67 0.12
C ALA A 39 -3.10 -3.95 1.27
N PHE A 40 -3.90 -3.27 2.07
CA PHE A 40 -3.53 -2.75 3.38
C PHE A 40 -4.37 -3.46 4.42
N ALA A 41 -3.74 -3.88 5.52
CA ALA A 41 -4.44 -4.56 6.60
C ALA A 41 -3.96 -4.07 7.95
N GLN A 42 -4.89 -3.77 8.83
CA GLN A 42 -4.57 -3.36 10.20
C GLN A 42 -4.11 -4.58 11.00
N ASP A 43 -3.02 -4.45 11.75
CA ASP A 43 -2.54 -5.50 12.64
C ASP A 43 -3.57 -5.78 13.74
N LEU A 44 -3.79 -7.05 14.05
CA LEU A 44 -4.79 -7.43 15.06
C LEU A 44 -4.37 -7.08 16.48
N LEU A 45 -3.09 -6.90 16.74
CA LEU A 45 -2.55 -6.61 18.08
C LEU A 45 -2.09 -5.17 18.24
N ASP A 46 -1.75 -4.50 17.13
CA ASP A 46 -1.21 -3.14 17.14
C ASP A 46 -2.03 -2.27 16.18
N PRO A 47 -2.98 -1.50 16.67
CA PRO A 47 -3.93 -0.77 15.81
C PRO A 47 -3.29 0.32 14.94
N GLY A 48 -2.11 0.81 15.30
CA GLY A 48 -1.37 1.79 14.50
C GLY A 48 -0.46 1.18 13.44
N LEU A 49 -0.34 -0.14 13.40
CA LEU A 49 0.51 -0.86 12.45
C LEU A 49 -0.32 -1.37 11.27
N ILE A 50 0.05 -0.94 10.08
CA ILE A 50 -0.62 -1.34 8.84
C ILE A 50 0.32 -2.23 8.03
N HIS A 51 -0.11 -3.44 7.71
CA HIS A 51 0.61 -4.34 6.83
C HIS A 51 0.25 -4.05 5.39
N ILE A 52 1.27 -4.01 4.53
CA ILE A 52 1.11 -3.75 3.10
C ILE A 52 1.62 -4.96 2.34
N SER A 53 0.83 -5.40 1.36
CA SER A 53 1.19 -6.46 0.44
C SER A 53 0.78 -6.07 -0.97
N GLU A 54 1.77 -6.06 -1.88
CA GLU A 54 1.55 -5.68 -3.28
C GLU A 54 2.28 -6.66 -4.18
N THR A 55 1.65 -7.03 -5.29
CA THR A 55 2.34 -7.72 -6.38
C THR A 55 2.07 -7.01 -7.70
N TRP A 56 3.13 -6.86 -8.50
CA TRP A 56 3.11 -6.11 -9.74
C TRP A 56 3.72 -6.95 -10.87
N ARG A 57 3.19 -6.78 -12.08
CA ARG A 57 3.68 -7.48 -13.25
C ARG A 57 5.17 -7.19 -13.51
N ASP A 58 5.58 -5.92 -13.42
CA ASP A 58 6.93 -5.47 -13.71
C ASP A 58 7.23 -4.09 -13.09
N GLY A 59 8.48 -3.63 -13.27
CA GLY A 59 8.91 -2.34 -12.73
C GLY A 59 8.25 -1.13 -13.40
N ALA A 60 7.86 -1.25 -14.67
CA ALA A 60 7.17 -0.16 -15.36
C ALA A 60 5.79 0.10 -14.76
N ALA A 61 5.06 -0.97 -14.43
CA ALA A 61 3.76 -0.87 -13.76
C ALA A 61 3.89 -0.24 -12.38
N LEU A 62 4.88 -0.67 -11.59
CA LEU A 62 5.13 -0.10 -10.27
C LEU A 62 5.52 1.39 -10.35
N LYS A 63 6.34 1.75 -11.33
CA LYS A 63 6.73 3.15 -11.55
C LYS A 63 5.52 4.02 -11.87
N ALA A 64 4.66 3.57 -12.78
CA ALA A 64 3.44 4.27 -13.15
C ALA A 64 2.52 4.47 -11.93
N HIS A 65 2.42 3.46 -11.07
CA HIS A 65 1.69 3.56 -9.80
C HIS A 65 2.24 4.69 -8.93
N GLY A 66 3.55 4.74 -8.72
CA GLY A 66 4.19 5.77 -7.90
C GLY A 66 3.97 7.20 -8.42
N GLU A 67 3.75 7.35 -9.72
CA GLU A 67 3.53 8.65 -10.38
C GLU A 67 2.05 9.01 -10.54
N SER A 68 1.14 8.15 -10.09
CA SER A 68 -0.30 8.33 -10.28
C SER A 68 -0.89 9.46 -9.42
N ALA A 69 -1.99 10.03 -9.90
CA ALA A 69 -2.71 11.08 -9.17
C ALA A 69 -3.28 10.56 -7.84
N HIS A 70 -3.76 9.32 -7.80
CA HIS A 70 -4.31 8.75 -6.57
C HIS A 70 -3.22 8.49 -5.52
N MET A 71 -1.98 8.20 -5.93
CA MET A 71 -0.86 8.12 -4.99
C MET A 71 -0.46 9.48 -4.44
N ALA A 72 -0.48 10.51 -5.27
CA ALA A 72 -0.23 11.88 -4.82
C ALA A 72 -1.27 12.33 -3.79
N ALA A 73 -2.55 12.04 -4.04
CA ALA A 73 -3.63 12.36 -3.11
C ALA A 73 -3.50 11.59 -1.79
N TRP A 74 -3.14 10.30 -1.86
CA TRP A 74 -2.90 9.48 -0.69
C TRP A 74 -1.77 10.04 0.18
N ARG A 75 -0.63 10.38 -0.43
CA ARG A 75 0.51 10.95 0.32
C ARG A 75 0.15 12.24 1.01
N ALA A 76 -0.61 13.11 0.35
CA ALA A 76 -1.05 14.37 0.93
C ALA A 76 -1.96 14.13 2.15
N ALA A 77 -2.95 13.25 2.02
CA ALA A 77 -3.89 12.94 3.09
C ALA A 77 -3.19 12.26 4.28
N ALA A 78 -2.39 11.23 4.02
CA ALA A 78 -1.71 10.46 5.05
C ALA A 78 -0.63 11.29 5.76
N GLY A 79 0.09 12.13 5.03
CA GLY A 79 1.10 13.02 5.59
C GLY A 79 0.52 13.99 6.60
N GLY A 80 -0.70 14.51 6.33
CA GLY A 80 -1.42 15.39 7.24
C GLY A 80 -1.96 14.68 8.49
N LEU A 81 -2.03 13.35 8.47
CA LEU A 81 -2.57 12.54 9.57
C LEU A 81 -1.47 11.73 10.30
N GLY A 82 -0.22 12.12 10.15
CA GLY A 82 0.88 11.53 10.91
C GLY A 82 1.40 10.22 10.36
N LEU A 83 1.37 10.04 9.01
CA LEU A 83 2.05 8.91 8.37
C LEU A 83 3.50 8.88 8.84
N GLY A 84 3.86 7.83 9.56
CA GLY A 84 5.15 7.67 10.19
C GLY A 84 6.09 6.75 9.42
N GLU A 85 6.85 5.96 10.16
CA GLU A 85 7.83 5.05 9.58
C GLU A 85 7.21 4.07 8.60
N ARG A 86 7.94 3.87 7.51
CA ARG A 86 7.61 2.93 6.47
C ARG A 86 8.74 1.92 6.34
N ASP A 87 8.45 0.67 6.57
CA ASP A 87 9.39 -0.45 6.41
C ASP A 87 8.87 -1.36 5.30
N LEU A 88 9.10 -0.94 4.06
CA LEU A 88 8.69 -1.67 2.87
C LEU A 88 9.90 -2.16 2.10
N LYS A 89 9.85 -3.41 1.65
CA LYS A 89 10.91 -3.99 0.83
C LYS A 89 10.34 -4.53 -0.47
N LEU A 90 11.13 -4.40 -1.53
CA LEU A 90 10.81 -4.94 -2.83
C LEU A 90 11.58 -6.24 -3.03
N TYR A 91 10.86 -7.26 -3.47
CA TYR A 91 11.42 -8.58 -3.80
C TYR A 91 11.12 -8.89 -5.26
N ARG A 92 12.07 -9.54 -5.93
CA ARG A 92 11.79 -10.18 -7.20
C ARG A 92 11.22 -11.56 -6.90
N ALA A 93 10.08 -11.87 -7.47
CA ALA A 93 9.33 -13.07 -7.09
C ALA A 93 8.93 -13.86 -8.33
N VAL A 94 8.81 -15.15 -8.13
CA VAL A 94 8.13 -16.05 -9.07
C VAL A 94 6.72 -16.32 -8.54
N GLU A 95 5.87 -16.86 -9.39
CA GLU A 95 4.53 -17.22 -8.98
C GLU A 95 4.58 -18.21 -7.81
N GLY A 96 3.79 -17.95 -6.78
CA GLY A 96 3.71 -18.81 -5.61
C GLY A 96 2.96 -20.08 -5.87
N GLN A 97 3.17 -21.06 -5.01
CA GLN A 97 2.44 -22.34 -5.05
C GLN A 97 1.45 -22.38 -3.89
N PRO A 98 0.23 -22.90 -4.13
CA PRO A 98 -0.71 -23.15 -3.05
C PRO A 98 -0.12 -24.11 -2.02
N ILE A 99 -0.45 -23.89 -0.79
CA ILE A 99 -0.05 -24.77 0.30
C ILE A 99 -1.26 -25.39 0.98
#